data_3c439f9ed06a7fe7b405b832bbfd2e4a
#
_entry.id   3c439f9ed06a7fe7b405b832bbfd2e4a
#
_cell.length_a   1.000
_cell.length_b   1.000
_cell.length_c   1.000
_cell.angle_alpha   90.00
_cell.angle_beta   90.00
_cell.angle_gamma   90.00
#
_symmetry.space_group_name_H-M   'P 1'
#
loop_
_entity.id
_entity.type
_entity.pdbx_description
1 polymer ?
#
loop_
_entity_poly.entity_id
_entity_poly.type
_entity_poly.pdbx_seq_one_letter_code
_entity_poly.pdbx_strand_id
1 'polypeptide(L)'
;MISKQGWINLYKPKNITSFKAINSIKKNFQITKIGHAGTLDPMAEGVLPIAIGKATKLIPYISIMKKEYEFTITWGSQTTTDDSQGKILFESNYFPTKNEIEKKIINYLGYINQIPPKVSAVKINGKRAYKLFRENETYTIEPKKVFIENLSITKHSTDKTSFKIICGKGFYVRSFARDFAIDLKTYGHISSLK
;
A
#
# COMPACT_ATOMS: atom_id res chain seq x y z
N MET A 1 3.44 30.44 -24.58
CA MET A 1 3.40 29.01 -24.15
C MET A 1 2.21 28.79 -23.24
N ILE A 2 1.30 27.91 -23.59
CA ILE A 2 0.16 27.54 -22.72
C ILE A 2 0.75 26.81 -21.51
N SER A 3 0.56 27.35 -20.31
CA SER A 3 1.00 26.74 -19.06
C SER A 3 0.28 25.42 -18.87
N LYS A 4 0.98 24.29 -18.97
CA LYS A 4 0.41 22.96 -18.74
C LYS A 4 0.04 22.84 -17.26
N GLN A 5 -1.24 22.73 -16.95
CA GLN A 5 -1.75 22.58 -15.58
C GLN A 5 -3.02 21.75 -15.55
N GLY A 6 -3.29 21.05 -14.45
CA GLY A 6 -4.47 20.21 -14.30
C GLY A 6 -4.16 18.86 -13.69
N TRP A 7 -5.03 17.90 -13.93
CA TRP A 7 -4.94 16.54 -13.41
C TRP A 7 -4.86 15.52 -14.54
N ILE A 8 -4.08 14.45 -14.32
CA ILE A 8 -4.07 13.25 -15.15
C ILE A 8 -4.50 12.09 -14.25
N ASN A 9 -5.47 11.32 -14.72
CA ASN A 9 -5.82 10.03 -14.17
C ASN A 9 -4.96 8.96 -14.85
N LEU A 10 -3.81 8.60 -14.24
CA LEU A 10 -2.90 7.61 -14.79
C LEU A 10 -3.21 6.23 -14.23
N TYR A 11 -3.36 5.24 -15.10
CA TYR A 11 -3.27 3.84 -14.69
C TYR A 11 -1.80 3.43 -14.61
N LYS A 12 -1.29 3.23 -13.39
CA LYS A 12 0.08 2.75 -13.17
C LYS A 12 0.12 1.22 -13.37
N PRO A 13 0.93 0.70 -14.29
CA PRO A 13 1.11 -0.75 -14.40
C PRO A 13 1.96 -1.30 -13.26
N LYS A 14 1.96 -2.63 -13.11
CA LYS A 14 2.86 -3.35 -12.20
C LYS A 14 4.33 -3.13 -12.56
N ASN A 15 5.21 -3.40 -11.59
CA ASN A 15 6.68 -3.43 -11.74
C ASN A 15 7.35 -2.09 -12.05
N ILE A 16 6.63 -0.98 -11.87
CA ILE A 16 7.23 0.36 -11.89
C ILE A 16 6.86 1.14 -10.64
N THR A 17 7.79 1.99 -10.16
CA THR A 17 7.50 2.89 -9.06
C THR A 17 6.60 4.05 -9.51
N SER A 18 5.80 4.61 -8.59
CA SER A 18 5.04 5.84 -8.86
C SER A 18 5.94 6.98 -9.33
N PHE A 19 7.16 7.08 -8.78
CA PHE A 19 8.17 8.06 -9.19
C PHE A 19 8.62 7.87 -10.64
N LYS A 20 8.90 6.62 -11.07
CA LYS A 20 9.29 6.32 -12.47
C LYS A 20 8.16 6.67 -13.44
N ALA A 21 6.91 6.34 -13.08
CA ALA A 21 5.72 6.66 -13.88
C ALA A 21 5.58 8.19 -14.09
N ILE A 22 5.73 8.98 -13.01
CA ILE A 22 5.65 10.45 -13.08
C ILE A 22 6.79 11.03 -13.92
N ASN A 23 8.02 10.55 -13.71
CA ASN A 23 9.19 11.06 -14.43
C ASN A 23 9.10 10.80 -15.94
N SER A 24 8.51 9.68 -16.37
CA SER A 24 8.23 9.43 -17.78
C SER A 24 7.31 10.51 -18.37
N ILE A 25 6.19 10.81 -17.67
CA ILE A 25 5.27 11.87 -18.11
C ILE A 25 5.98 13.23 -18.11
N LYS A 26 6.70 13.56 -17.03
CA LYS A 26 7.42 14.82 -16.88
C LYS A 26 8.37 15.06 -18.05
N LYS A 27 9.16 14.03 -18.44
CA LYS A 27 10.13 14.10 -19.52
C LYS A 27 9.47 14.22 -20.89
N ASN A 28 8.51 13.33 -21.20
CA ASN A 28 7.87 13.27 -22.52
C ASN A 28 7.06 14.52 -22.84
N PHE A 29 6.45 15.15 -21.84
CA PHE A 29 5.62 16.34 -22.02
C PHE A 29 6.29 17.63 -21.56
N GLN A 30 7.58 17.61 -21.20
CA GLN A 30 8.38 18.77 -20.76
C GLN A 30 7.69 19.55 -19.63
N ILE A 31 7.15 18.82 -18.63
CA ILE A 31 6.44 19.40 -17.49
C ILE A 31 7.45 19.82 -16.43
N THR A 32 7.41 21.07 -15.98
CA THR A 32 8.32 21.59 -14.94
C THR A 32 7.92 21.13 -13.55
N LYS A 33 6.63 21.22 -13.21
CA LYS A 33 6.08 20.89 -11.88
C LYS A 33 5.02 19.80 -11.98
N ILE A 34 5.25 18.67 -11.30
CA ILE A 34 4.39 17.50 -11.29
C ILE A 34 4.44 16.80 -9.92
N GLY A 35 3.35 16.17 -9.51
CA GLY A 35 3.26 15.38 -8.27
C GLY A 35 2.11 14.39 -8.33
N HIS A 36 2.01 13.48 -7.36
CA HIS A 36 0.89 12.51 -7.27
C HIS A 36 0.19 12.55 -5.92
N ALA A 37 -1.07 12.18 -5.88
CA ALA A 37 -1.92 12.24 -4.68
C ALA A 37 -1.96 10.91 -3.88
N GLY A 38 -0.95 10.06 -4.03
CA GLY A 38 -0.78 8.79 -3.31
C GLY A 38 0.34 7.98 -3.94
N THR A 39 1.05 7.19 -3.15
CA THR A 39 2.10 6.30 -3.67
C THR A 39 1.52 4.91 -3.80
N LEU A 40 1.61 4.33 -4.99
CA LEU A 40 1.40 2.90 -5.21
C LEU A 40 2.75 2.18 -5.16
N ASP A 41 2.78 1.05 -4.49
CA ASP A 41 3.96 0.17 -4.44
C ASP A 41 4.35 -0.31 -5.85
N PRO A 42 5.61 -0.70 -6.09
CA PRO A 42 6.04 -1.16 -7.42
C PRO A 42 5.21 -2.33 -7.94
N MET A 43 4.88 -3.30 -7.08
CA MET A 43 4.09 -4.48 -7.43
C MET A 43 2.60 -4.17 -7.66
N ALA A 44 2.11 -3.05 -7.13
CA ALA A 44 0.73 -2.63 -7.29
C ALA A 44 0.46 -2.04 -8.68
N GLU A 45 -0.77 -2.17 -9.15
CA GLU A 45 -1.29 -1.47 -10.33
C GLU A 45 -2.50 -0.62 -9.94
N GLY A 46 -2.96 0.24 -10.83
CA GLY A 46 -4.21 0.99 -10.64
C GLY A 46 -4.06 2.50 -10.79
N VAL A 47 -5.07 3.21 -10.30
CA VAL A 47 -5.23 4.65 -10.48
C VAL A 47 -4.19 5.43 -9.65
N LEU A 48 -3.41 6.25 -10.33
CA LEU A 48 -2.46 7.19 -9.74
C LEU A 48 -2.83 8.62 -10.19
N PRO A 49 -3.54 9.41 -9.34
CA PRO A 49 -3.88 10.79 -9.67
C PRO A 49 -2.62 11.66 -9.71
N ILE A 50 -2.37 12.30 -10.83
CA ILE A 50 -1.19 13.15 -11.07
C ILE A 50 -1.64 14.59 -11.25
N ALA A 51 -1.03 15.51 -10.49
CA ALA A 51 -1.23 16.94 -10.58
C ALA A 51 -0.07 17.61 -11.34
N ILE A 52 -0.40 18.56 -12.21
CA ILE A 52 0.54 19.31 -13.04
C ILE A 52 0.42 20.80 -12.75
N GLY A 53 1.55 21.49 -12.68
CA GLY A 53 1.62 22.94 -12.50
C GLY A 53 0.98 23.39 -11.18
N LYS A 54 0.08 24.37 -11.23
CA LYS A 54 -0.61 24.91 -10.04
C LYS A 54 -1.48 23.87 -9.32
N ALA A 55 -2.01 22.86 -10.04
CA ALA A 55 -2.81 21.79 -9.44
C ALA A 55 -2.05 20.97 -8.37
N THR A 56 -0.71 20.99 -8.37
CA THR A 56 0.08 20.34 -7.31
C THR A 56 -0.20 20.88 -5.90
N LYS A 57 -0.71 22.10 -5.78
CA LYS A 57 -1.13 22.68 -4.49
C LYS A 57 -2.39 22.01 -3.91
N LEU A 58 -3.17 21.33 -4.76
CA LEU A 58 -4.40 20.64 -4.37
C LEU A 58 -4.15 19.16 -3.97
N ILE A 59 -2.94 18.63 -4.14
CA ILE A 59 -2.60 17.25 -3.76
C ILE A 59 -2.97 16.92 -2.30
N PRO A 60 -2.75 17.78 -1.29
CA PRO A 60 -3.12 17.48 0.08
C PRO A 60 -4.62 17.13 0.23
N TYR A 61 -5.50 17.83 -0.47
CA TYR A 61 -6.97 17.62 -0.41
C TYR A 61 -7.40 16.30 -1.04
N ILE A 62 -6.76 15.88 -2.13
CA ILE A 62 -7.02 14.57 -2.75
C ILE A 62 -6.41 13.43 -1.91
N SER A 63 -5.25 13.68 -1.29
CA SER A 63 -4.55 12.66 -0.50
C SER A 63 -5.30 12.24 0.77
N ILE A 64 -6.18 13.09 1.32
CA ILE A 64 -6.99 12.77 2.51
C ILE A 64 -8.25 11.98 2.18
N MET A 65 -8.66 11.92 0.93
CA MET A 65 -9.86 11.18 0.50
C MET A 65 -9.69 9.68 0.77
N LYS A 66 -10.81 8.98 0.93
CA LYS A 66 -10.83 7.51 1.03
C LYS A 66 -10.26 6.87 -0.23
N LYS A 67 -9.69 5.68 -0.06
CA LYS A 67 -9.15 4.85 -1.14
C LYS A 67 -9.83 3.50 -1.10
N GLU A 68 -10.02 2.95 -2.28
CA GLU A 68 -10.46 1.58 -2.46
C GLU A 68 -9.29 0.75 -3.01
N TYR A 69 -9.09 -0.43 -2.44
CA TYR A 69 -8.09 -1.39 -2.91
C TYR A 69 -8.72 -2.77 -3.07
N GLU A 70 -8.31 -3.46 -4.13
CA GLU A 70 -8.48 -4.89 -4.28
C GLU A 70 -7.10 -5.55 -4.11
N PHE A 71 -6.99 -6.53 -3.23
CA PHE A 71 -5.72 -7.18 -2.94
C PHE A 71 -5.89 -8.65 -2.59
N THR A 72 -4.81 -9.41 -2.75
CA THR A 72 -4.77 -10.83 -2.39
C THR A 72 -3.66 -11.05 -1.37
N ILE A 73 -4.02 -11.69 -0.27
CA ILE A 73 -3.08 -12.24 0.71
C ILE A 73 -2.78 -13.68 0.32
N THR A 74 -1.50 -14.03 0.21
CA THR A 74 -1.02 -15.40 0.21
C THR A 74 -0.67 -15.78 1.63
N TRP A 75 -1.27 -16.85 2.14
CA TRP A 75 -1.07 -17.37 3.49
C TRP A 75 0.13 -18.30 3.58
N GLY A 76 0.59 -18.56 4.80
CA GLY A 76 1.65 -19.50 5.09
C GLY A 76 3.06 -18.93 5.06
N SER A 77 3.27 -17.69 4.60
CA SER A 77 4.60 -17.08 4.62
C SER A 77 4.57 -15.55 4.78
N GLN A 78 5.51 -15.01 5.56
CA GLN A 78 5.79 -13.58 5.65
C GLN A 78 7.10 -13.26 4.95
N THR A 79 7.16 -12.12 4.28
CA THR A 79 8.36 -11.67 3.57
C THR A 79 8.96 -10.40 4.19
N THR A 80 10.20 -10.07 3.82
CA THR A 80 10.93 -8.87 4.31
C THR A 80 10.25 -7.55 3.94
N THR A 81 9.40 -7.55 2.92
CA THR A 81 8.68 -6.36 2.42
C THR A 81 7.17 -6.40 2.67
N ASP A 82 6.68 -7.48 3.32
CA ASP A 82 5.26 -7.79 3.50
C ASP A 82 4.49 -7.94 2.17
N ASP A 83 5.22 -8.16 1.05
CA ASP A 83 4.70 -8.44 -0.29
C ASP A 83 5.56 -9.49 -1.02
N SER A 84 5.13 -9.92 -2.22
CA SER A 84 5.80 -10.96 -3.00
C SER A 84 7.20 -10.61 -3.55
N GLN A 85 7.68 -9.37 -3.35
CA GLN A 85 9.01 -8.94 -3.79
C GLN A 85 10.10 -9.19 -2.75
N GLY A 86 9.71 -9.46 -1.49
CA GLY A 86 10.63 -9.72 -0.38
C GLY A 86 11.09 -11.17 -0.30
N LYS A 87 12.18 -11.40 0.43
CA LYS A 87 12.61 -12.76 0.82
C LYS A 87 11.75 -13.27 1.95
N ILE A 88 11.48 -14.57 1.99
CA ILE A 88 10.73 -15.22 3.07
C ILE A 88 11.49 -15.05 4.39
N LEU A 89 10.79 -14.65 5.44
CA LEU A 89 11.28 -14.52 6.82
C LEU A 89 10.75 -15.63 7.72
N PHE A 90 9.45 -15.93 7.58
CA PHE A 90 8.75 -16.90 8.42
C PHE A 90 7.78 -17.70 7.56
N GLU A 91 7.57 -18.96 7.92
CA GLU A 91 6.64 -19.87 7.28
C GLU A 91 5.73 -20.55 8.29
N SER A 92 4.55 -20.97 7.84
CA SER A 92 3.55 -21.72 8.59
C SER A 92 2.81 -22.66 7.65
N ASN A 93 2.48 -23.85 8.12
CA ASN A 93 1.64 -24.80 7.41
C ASN A 93 0.15 -24.61 7.73
N TYR A 94 -0.20 -23.58 8.49
CA TYR A 94 -1.57 -23.26 8.82
C TYR A 94 -2.16 -22.26 7.84
N PHE A 95 -3.29 -22.61 7.24
CA PHE A 95 -4.06 -21.80 6.30
C PHE A 95 -5.44 -21.52 6.90
N PRO A 96 -5.81 -20.26 7.13
CA PRO A 96 -7.07 -19.94 7.78
C PRO A 96 -8.25 -20.24 6.85
N THR A 97 -9.31 -20.78 7.43
CA THR A 97 -10.59 -21.02 6.75
C THR A 97 -11.31 -19.69 6.47
N LYS A 98 -12.21 -19.70 5.50
CA LYS A 98 -13.06 -18.53 5.18
C LYS A 98 -13.82 -18.02 6.41
N ASN A 99 -14.37 -18.93 7.22
CA ASN A 99 -15.14 -18.59 8.43
C ASN A 99 -14.27 -17.90 9.50
N GLU A 100 -13.04 -18.33 9.71
CA GLU A 100 -12.10 -17.69 10.63
C GLU A 100 -11.76 -16.28 10.18
N ILE A 101 -11.52 -16.11 8.88
CA ILE A 101 -11.24 -14.81 8.25
C ILE A 101 -12.45 -13.88 8.44
N GLU A 102 -13.67 -14.33 8.11
CA GLU A 102 -14.92 -13.54 8.24
C GLU A 102 -15.16 -13.08 9.68
N LYS A 103 -14.98 -13.96 10.65
CA LYS A 103 -15.08 -13.61 12.08
C LYS A 103 -14.05 -12.58 12.50
N LYS A 104 -12.84 -12.63 11.96
CA LYS A 104 -11.76 -11.73 12.35
C LYS A 104 -11.86 -10.35 11.70
N ILE A 105 -12.41 -10.25 10.48
CA ILE A 105 -12.60 -8.99 9.74
C ILE A 105 -13.31 -7.93 10.60
N ILE A 106 -14.30 -8.33 11.38
CA ILE A 106 -15.12 -7.42 12.19
C ILE A 106 -14.26 -6.59 13.16
N ASN A 107 -13.18 -7.16 13.68
CA ASN A 107 -12.27 -6.50 14.61
C ASN A 107 -11.37 -5.45 13.94
N TYR A 108 -11.35 -5.40 12.62
CA TYR A 108 -10.54 -4.46 11.85
C TYR A 108 -11.34 -3.28 11.30
N LEU A 109 -12.67 -3.27 11.46
CA LEU A 109 -13.48 -2.14 11.03
C LEU A 109 -13.34 -0.95 11.99
N GLY A 110 -13.41 0.26 11.45
CA GLY A 110 -13.23 1.48 12.21
C GLY A 110 -11.77 1.92 12.33
N TYR A 111 -11.41 2.47 13.48
CA TYR A 111 -10.04 2.93 13.73
C TYR A 111 -9.18 1.84 14.32
N ILE A 112 -8.04 1.58 13.69
CA ILE A 112 -7.02 0.65 14.17
C ILE A 112 -5.66 1.34 14.25
N ASN A 113 -4.76 0.79 15.07
CA ASN A 113 -3.34 1.17 15.08
C ASN A 113 -2.57 0.24 14.15
N GLN A 114 -1.80 0.79 13.24
CA GLN A 114 -1.04 0.05 12.25
C GLN A 114 0.41 0.52 12.23
N ILE A 115 1.36 -0.40 12.37
CA ILE A 115 2.79 -0.11 12.19
C ILE A 115 3.09 -0.16 10.69
N PRO A 116 3.50 0.97 10.07
CA PRO A 116 3.87 0.99 8.64
C PRO A 116 4.94 -0.05 8.29
N PRO A 117 4.99 -0.55 7.04
CA PRO A 117 6.01 -1.50 6.63
C PRO A 117 7.41 -0.91 6.77
N LYS A 118 8.41 -1.75 7.06
CA LYS A 118 9.84 -1.31 7.12
C LYS A 118 10.25 -0.64 5.81
N VAL A 119 9.85 -1.19 4.67
CA VAL A 119 10.10 -0.57 3.35
C VAL A 119 8.96 0.38 3.00
N SER A 120 8.99 1.59 3.56
CA SER A 120 7.96 2.62 3.32
C SER A 120 8.56 4.02 3.14
N ALA A 121 7.71 4.96 2.69
CA ALA A 121 8.08 6.37 2.54
C ALA A 121 7.94 7.17 3.85
N VAL A 122 7.68 6.53 4.98
CA VAL A 122 7.65 7.19 6.30
C VAL A 122 9.01 7.83 6.57
N LYS A 123 9.00 9.03 7.14
CA LYS A 123 10.22 9.71 7.59
C LYS A 123 10.52 9.37 9.04
N ILE A 124 11.76 8.99 9.31
CA ILE A 124 12.32 8.73 10.64
C ILE A 124 13.56 9.62 10.74
N ASN A 125 13.58 10.56 11.68
CA ASN A 125 14.68 11.51 11.85
C ASN A 125 15.13 12.17 10.53
N GLY A 126 14.16 12.56 9.67
CA GLY A 126 14.43 13.22 8.38
C GLY A 126 14.71 12.28 7.21
N LYS A 127 15.18 11.05 7.45
CA LYS A 127 15.43 10.04 6.39
C LYS A 127 14.16 9.21 6.10
N ARG A 128 14.02 8.68 4.90
CA ARG A 128 12.93 7.75 4.54
C ARG A 128 13.23 6.34 5.03
N ALA A 129 12.24 5.63 5.59
CA ALA A 129 12.40 4.28 6.14
C ALA A 129 12.97 3.28 5.10
N TYR A 130 12.56 3.36 3.82
CA TYR A 130 13.10 2.50 2.77
C TYR A 130 14.61 2.72 2.51
N LYS A 131 15.16 3.92 2.80
CA LYS A 131 16.60 4.19 2.70
C LYS A 131 17.34 3.53 3.86
N LEU A 132 16.86 3.73 5.10
CA LEU A 132 17.41 3.11 6.30
C LEU A 132 17.43 1.58 6.17
N PHE A 133 16.35 1.00 5.63
CA PHE A 133 16.28 -0.44 5.36
C PHE A 133 17.37 -0.92 4.40
N ARG A 134 17.64 -0.18 3.31
CA ARG A 134 18.71 -0.53 2.35
C ARG A 134 20.11 -0.35 2.93
N GLU A 135 20.28 0.59 3.85
CA GLU A 135 21.52 0.88 4.55
C GLU A 135 21.74 -0.09 5.74
N ASN A 136 20.82 -1.06 5.95
CA ASN A 136 20.80 -1.98 7.09
C ASN A 136 20.83 -1.26 8.45
N GLU A 137 20.37 -0.01 8.52
CA GLU A 137 20.25 0.72 9.78
C GLU A 137 19.11 0.15 10.63
N THR A 138 19.30 0.13 11.95
CA THR A 138 18.24 -0.22 12.92
C THR A 138 17.35 1.00 13.17
N TYR A 139 16.03 0.83 13.09
CA TYR A 139 15.06 1.89 13.34
C TYR A 139 13.71 1.32 13.79
N THR A 140 12.96 2.13 14.50
CA THR A 140 11.60 1.83 14.93
C THR A 140 10.62 2.74 14.17
N ILE A 141 9.47 2.20 13.81
CA ILE A 141 8.38 2.97 13.18
C ILE A 141 7.22 2.99 14.17
N GLU A 142 6.81 4.18 14.55
CA GLU A 142 5.67 4.37 15.44
C GLU A 142 4.35 3.95 14.79
N PRO A 143 3.44 3.33 15.55
CA PRO A 143 2.11 3.00 15.08
C PRO A 143 1.36 4.27 14.65
N LYS A 144 0.51 4.13 13.64
CA LYS A 144 -0.37 5.20 13.16
C LYS A 144 -1.80 4.77 13.22
N LYS A 145 -2.65 5.65 13.72
CA LYS A 145 -4.11 5.45 13.69
C LYS A 145 -4.60 5.61 12.27
N VAL A 146 -5.26 4.57 11.73
CA VAL A 146 -5.82 4.51 10.38
C VAL A 146 -7.27 4.05 10.45
N PHE A 147 -8.05 4.32 9.41
CA PHE A 147 -9.48 4.03 9.38
C PHE A 147 -9.82 3.04 8.27
N ILE A 148 -10.58 2.00 8.61
CA ILE A 148 -11.16 1.04 7.66
C ILE A 148 -12.68 1.20 7.71
N GLU A 149 -13.27 1.61 6.58
CA GLU A 149 -14.70 1.78 6.45
C GLU A 149 -15.40 0.47 6.07
N ASN A 150 -14.80 -0.25 5.14
CA ASN A 150 -15.33 -1.52 4.66
C ASN A 150 -14.19 -2.48 4.34
N LEU A 151 -14.42 -3.76 4.63
CA LEU A 151 -13.51 -4.84 4.30
C LEU A 151 -14.33 -6.10 4.02
N SER A 152 -14.20 -6.66 2.83
CA SER A 152 -14.96 -7.84 2.40
C SER A 152 -14.08 -8.82 1.63
N ILE A 153 -14.40 -10.11 1.73
CA ILE A 153 -13.78 -11.17 0.95
C ILE A 153 -14.44 -11.19 -0.44
N THR A 154 -13.64 -11.18 -1.49
CA THR A 154 -14.10 -11.33 -2.87
C THR A 154 -13.86 -12.74 -3.42
N LYS A 155 -12.78 -13.40 -2.98
CA LYS A 155 -12.45 -14.78 -3.34
C LYS A 155 -11.65 -15.44 -2.22
N HIS A 156 -11.84 -16.75 -2.03
CA HIS A 156 -11.05 -17.53 -1.07
C HIS A 156 -10.65 -18.87 -1.68
N SER A 157 -9.42 -19.28 -1.44
CA SER A 157 -8.87 -20.61 -1.67
C SER A 157 -8.03 -21.00 -0.45
N THR A 158 -7.54 -22.23 -0.40
CA THR A 158 -6.78 -22.75 0.74
C THR A 158 -5.59 -21.82 1.10
N ASP A 159 -4.80 -21.45 0.11
CA ASP A 159 -3.55 -20.70 0.28
C ASP A 159 -3.69 -19.18 0.04
N LYS A 160 -4.85 -18.70 -0.42
CA LYS A 160 -5.05 -17.30 -0.80
C LYS A 160 -6.45 -16.80 -0.50
N THR A 161 -6.51 -15.52 -0.12
CA THR A 161 -7.78 -14.81 -0.01
C THR A 161 -7.66 -13.44 -0.65
N SER A 162 -8.63 -13.11 -1.52
CA SER A 162 -8.74 -11.78 -2.12
C SER A 162 -9.77 -10.96 -1.36
N PHE A 163 -9.45 -9.69 -1.19
CA PHE A 163 -10.24 -8.74 -0.43
C PHE A 163 -10.50 -7.48 -1.23
N LYS A 164 -11.59 -6.80 -0.87
CA LYS A 164 -11.87 -5.43 -1.24
C LYS A 164 -11.96 -4.60 0.05
N ILE A 165 -11.27 -3.46 0.08
CA ILE A 165 -11.21 -2.57 1.24
C ILE A 165 -11.48 -1.13 0.84
N ILE A 166 -12.23 -0.40 1.69
CA ILE A 166 -12.34 1.07 1.65
C ILE A 166 -11.71 1.60 2.93
N CYS A 167 -10.70 2.45 2.79
CA CYS A 167 -9.93 2.94 3.93
C CYS A 167 -9.54 4.41 3.81
N GLY A 168 -9.15 5.00 4.94
CA GLY A 168 -8.67 6.36 5.05
C GLY A 168 -7.21 6.54 4.62
N LYS A 169 -6.76 7.79 4.68
CA LYS A 169 -5.35 8.16 4.44
C LYS A 169 -4.40 7.44 5.38
N GLY A 170 -3.26 7.03 4.85
CA GLY A 170 -2.15 6.48 5.64
C GLY A 170 -2.24 4.98 5.89
N PHE A 171 -3.31 4.33 5.44
CA PHE A 171 -3.45 2.89 5.51
C PHE A 171 -2.43 2.19 4.59
N TYR A 172 -1.82 1.12 5.10
CA TYR A 172 -0.88 0.26 4.38
C TYR A 172 -1.47 -1.14 4.23
N VAL A 173 -1.79 -1.53 3.00
CA VAL A 173 -2.34 -2.87 2.69
C VAL A 173 -1.36 -3.98 3.11
N ARG A 174 -0.06 -3.75 2.96
CA ARG A 174 1.00 -4.70 3.37
C ARG A 174 1.04 -4.91 4.88
N SER A 175 0.96 -3.84 5.67
CA SER A 175 0.89 -3.98 7.13
C SER A 175 -0.38 -4.69 7.57
N PHE A 176 -1.52 -4.39 6.92
CA PHE A 176 -2.76 -5.11 7.18
C PHE A 176 -2.59 -6.62 6.95
N ALA A 177 -2.01 -7.02 5.83
CA ALA A 177 -1.81 -8.44 5.52
C ALA A 177 -0.93 -9.15 6.57
N ARG A 178 0.16 -8.50 7.00
CA ARG A 178 1.04 -9.00 8.06
C ARG A 178 0.31 -9.17 9.38
N ASP A 179 -0.31 -8.07 9.87
CA ASP A 179 -0.92 -8.02 11.19
C ASP A 179 -2.14 -8.95 11.26
N PHE A 180 -2.95 -8.97 10.19
CA PHE A 180 -4.13 -9.83 10.07
C PHE A 180 -3.77 -11.32 10.04
N ALA A 181 -2.67 -11.69 9.35
CA ALA A 181 -2.17 -13.06 9.34
C ALA A 181 -1.69 -13.51 10.72
N ILE A 182 -0.94 -12.66 11.44
CA ILE A 182 -0.48 -12.94 12.81
C ILE A 182 -1.69 -13.15 13.74
N ASP A 183 -2.71 -12.33 13.62
CA ASP A 183 -3.95 -12.45 14.39
C ASP A 183 -4.72 -13.74 14.10
N LEU A 184 -4.56 -14.29 12.90
CA LEU A 184 -5.09 -15.60 12.48
C LEU A 184 -4.12 -16.76 12.79
N LYS A 185 -3.03 -16.51 13.58
CA LYS A 185 -2.02 -17.50 13.99
C LYS A 185 -1.26 -18.14 12.83
N THR A 186 -1.06 -17.39 11.77
CA THR A 186 -0.29 -17.78 10.59
C THR A 186 0.59 -16.61 10.12
N TYR A 187 1.21 -16.77 8.95
CA TYR A 187 1.91 -15.71 8.24
C TYR A 187 1.22 -15.40 6.91
N GLY A 188 1.39 -14.18 6.43
CA GLY A 188 0.82 -13.78 5.15
C GLY A 188 1.53 -12.56 4.56
N HIS A 189 1.49 -12.46 3.23
CA HIS A 189 2.02 -11.33 2.50
C HIS A 189 1.12 -10.99 1.30
N ILE A 190 1.23 -9.77 0.80
CA ILE A 190 0.49 -9.32 -0.38
C ILE A 190 1.09 -9.93 -1.65
N SER A 191 0.28 -10.65 -2.42
CA SER A 191 0.66 -11.21 -3.73
C SER A 191 0.03 -10.47 -4.92
N SER A 192 -1.04 -9.71 -4.70
CA SER A 192 -1.64 -8.83 -5.71
C SER A 192 -2.23 -7.60 -5.04
N LEU A 193 -2.13 -6.43 -5.69
CA LEU A 193 -2.65 -5.15 -5.18
C LEU A 193 -3.06 -4.24 -6.33
N LYS A 194 -4.32 -3.76 -6.27
CA LYS A 194 -4.89 -2.81 -7.22
C LYS A 194 -5.68 -1.73 -6.50
#